data_167aaba92d8d42c6d3a4bd647b286456
#
_entry.id   167aaba92d8d42c6d3a4bd647b286456
#
_cell.length_a   1.000
_cell.length_b   1.000
_cell.length_c   1.000
_cell.angle_alpha   90.00
_cell.angle_beta   90.00
_cell.angle_gamma   90.00
#
_symmetry.space_group_name_H-M   'P 1'
#
loop_
_entity.id
_entity.type
_entity.pdbx_description
1 polymer ?
#
loop_
_entity_poly.entity_id
_entity_poly.type
_entity_poly.pdbx_seq_one_letter_code
_entity_poly.pdbx_strand_id
1 'polypeptide(L)'
;MTDFIMLDYIYQTAYTKPDITTFIIFTGDGHFQSITKYLIQKLNKKVIIYGGRDSVSKQLRTVASECYMLPTDAETLRGYYEMIVSNLAYVSEKSNIIPTFNGTVSAVARHNEVPEELIHAALQEMLDKGLIYQRLQRFAFNKEVKVVAANWEELAKQGLWSFN
;
A
#
# COMPACT_ATOMS: atom_id res chain seq x y z
N MET A 1 -24.08 4.99 -15.27
CA MET A 1 -24.53 6.39 -15.52
C MET A 1 -23.43 7.42 -15.25
N THR A 2 -22.61 7.22 -14.27
CA THR A 2 -21.48 8.12 -13.91
C THR A 2 -20.42 8.24 -15.02
N ASP A 3 -20.15 7.15 -15.75
CA ASP A 3 -19.10 7.11 -16.77
C ASP A 3 -19.40 7.99 -17.97
N PHE A 4 -20.68 8.06 -18.40
CA PHE A 4 -21.10 8.96 -19.48
C PHE A 4 -20.91 10.43 -19.11
N ILE A 5 -21.21 10.80 -17.87
CA ILE A 5 -21.00 12.16 -17.37
C ILE A 5 -19.52 12.50 -17.38
N MET A 6 -18.65 11.57 -16.93
CA MET A 6 -17.21 11.77 -16.93
C MET A 6 -16.66 11.90 -18.36
N LEU A 7 -17.13 11.05 -19.30
CA LEU A 7 -16.76 11.16 -20.71
C LEU A 7 -17.14 12.51 -21.31
N ASP A 8 -18.35 12.99 -21.02
CA ASP A 8 -18.82 14.30 -21.48
C ASP A 8 -17.94 15.44 -20.97
N TYR A 9 -17.61 15.44 -19.67
CA TYR A 9 -16.70 16.43 -19.11
C TYR A 9 -15.30 16.39 -19.72
N ILE A 10 -14.76 15.19 -20.00
CA ILE A 10 -13.46 15.04 -20.65
C ILE A 10 -13.50 15.65 -22.06
N TYR A 11 -14.55 15.34 -22.85
CA TYR A 11 -14.70 15.91 -24.19
C TYR A 11 -14.85 17.43 -24.15
N GLN A 12 -15.77 17.95 -23.32
CA GLN A 12 -15.98 19.38 -23.18
C GLN A 12 -14.68 20.10 -22.77
N THR A 13 -13.96 19.55 -21.79
CA THR A 13 -12.68 20.12 -21.34
C THR A 13 -11.65 20.13 -22.45
N ALA A 14 -11.52 19.03 -23.19
CA ALA A 14 -10.56 18.92 -24.28
C ALA A 14 -10.78 19.95 -25.40
N TYR A 15 -12.04 20.31 -25.68
CA TYR A 15 -12.40 21.26 -26.71
C TYR A 15 -12.41 22.72 -26.23
N THR A 16 -12.90 22.96 -25.00
CA THR A 16 -13.07 24.34 -24.51
C THR A 16 -11.83 24.92 -23.85
N LYS A 17 -10.88 24.05 -23.44
CA LYS A 17 -9.65 24.43 -22.75
C LYS A 17 -8.42 23.84 -23.45
N PRO A 18 -8.02 24.42 -24.59
CA PRO A 18 -6.91 23.89 -25.40
C PRO A 18 -5.55 23.94 -24.71
N ASP A 19 -5.37 24.80 -23.72
CA ASP A 19 -4.20 24.96 -22.87
C ASP A 19 -3.98 23.78 -21.92
N ILE A 20 -4.99 23.01 -21.60
CA ILE A 20 -4.84 21.77 -20.83
C ILE A 20 -4.12 20.73 -21.69
N THR A 21 -2.92 20.36 -21.28
CA THR A 21 -2.07 19.39 -21.98
C THR A 21 -2.13 17.98 -21.39
N THR A 22 -2.55 17.84 -20.13
CA THR A 22 -2.54 16.57 -19.40
C THR A 22 -3.89 16.31 -18.74
N PHE A 23 -4.40 15.10 -18.95
CA PHE A 23 -5.60 14.58 -18.30
C PHE A 23 -5.21 13.49 -17.32
N ILE A 24 -5.65 13.60 -16.08
CA ILE A 24 -5.49 12.57 -15.05
C ILE A 24 -6.88 11.99 -14.77
N ILE A 25 -7.05 10.69 -15.03
CA ILE A 25 -8.32 10.00 -14.93
C ILE A 25 -8.21 8.86 -13.93
N PHE A 26 -9.06 8.88 -12.92
CA PHE A 26 -9.18 7.81 -11.93
C PHE A 26 -10.25 6.81 -12.39
N THR A 27 -9.81 5.74 -13.05
CA THR A 27 -10.71 4.70 -13.56
C THR A 27 -9.96 3.40 -13.84
N GLY A 28 -10.67 2.27 -13.75
CA GLY A 28 -10.19 0.96 -14.24
C GLY A 28 -10.93 0.50 -15.49
N ASP A 29 -12.03 1.19 -15.86
CA ASP A 29 -12.95 0.73 -16.88
C ASP A 29 -12.38 0.86 -18.29
N GLY A 30 -12.40 -0.25 -19.03
CA GLY A 30 -12.00 -0.32 -20.44
C GLY A 30 -12.78 0.59 -21.39
N HIS A 31 -13.98 1.04 -21.04
CA HIS A 31 -14.79 1.97 -21.83
C HIS A 31 -14.09 3.31 -22.06
N PHE A 32 -13.19 3.71 -21.17
CA PHE A 32 -12.38 4.93 -21.34
C PHE A 32 -11.26 4.79 -22.38
N GLN A 33 -11.02 3.60 -22.94
CA GLN A 33 -9.99 3.39 -23.95
C GLN A 33 -10.17 4.31 -25.18
N SER A 34 -11.39 4.47 -25.67
CA SER A 34 -11.67 5.23 -26.89
C SER A 34 -11.34 6.72 -26.72
N ILE A 35 -11.77 7.32 -25.61
CA ILE A 35 -11.48 8.73 -25.32
C ILE A 35 -9.97 8.93 -25.03
N THR A 36 -9.33 8.00 -24.35
CA THR A 36 -7.89 8.03 -24.07
C THR A 36 -7.09 8.04 -25.39
N LYS A 37 -7.41 7.14 -26.32
CA LYS A 37 -6.81 7.13 -27.66
C LYS A 37 -7.03 8.43 -28.39
N TYR A 38 -8.24 8.96 -28.36
CA TYR A 38 -8.58 10.20 -29.04
C TYR A 38 -7.78 11.39 -28.51
N LEU A 39 -7.71 11.55 -27.18
CA LEU A 39 -6.94 12.61 -26.54
C LEU A 39 -5.45 12.56 -26.93
N ILE A 40 -4.86 11.36 -26.94
CA ILE A 40 -3.44 11.18 -27.25
C ILE A 40 -3.17 11.34 -28.75
N GLN A 41 -3.90 10.61 -29.59
CA GLN A 41 -3.57 10.49 -31.01
C GLN A 41 -4.10 11.66 -31.87
N LYS A 42 -5.21 12.27 -31.48
CA LYS A 42 -5.85 13.34 -32.26
C LYS A 42 -5.61 14.73 -31.68
N LEU A 43 -5.56 14.83 -30.35
CA LEU A 43 -5.41 16.12 -29.67
C LEU A 43 -4.01 16.32 -29.07
N ASN A 44 -3.10 15.35 -29.25
CA ASN A 44 -1.72 15.36 -28.74
C ASN A 44 -1.64 15.71 -27.23
N LYS A 45 -2.58 15.19 -26.46
CA LYS A 45 -2.66 15.37 -25.00
C LYS A 45 -1.98 14.19 -24.29
N LYS A 46 -1.43 14.43 -23.11
CA LYS A 46 -0.97 13.37 -22.21
C LYS A 46 -2.15 12.86 -21.40
N VAL A 47 -2.29 11.53 -21.27
CA VAL A 47 -3.32 10.91 -20.42
C VAL A 47 -2.66 9.97 -19.43
N ILE A 48 -2.91 10.23 -18.14
CA ILE A 48 -2.43 9.45 -17.01
C ILE A 48 -3.63 8.77 -16.36
N ILE A 49 -3.58 7.45 -16.25
CA ILE A 49 -4.62 6.64 -15.59
C ILE A 49 -4.16 6.25 -14.20
N TYR A 50 -5.01 6.47 -13.20
CA TYR A 50 -4.90 5.89 -11.87
C TYR A 50 -6.05 4.90 -11.63
N GLY A 51 -5.74 3.70 -11.18
CA GLY A 51 -6.76 2.70 -10.88
C GLY A 51 -6.33 1.65 -9.90
N GLY A 52 -7.27 0.89 -9.37
CA GLY A 52 -7.00 -0.23 -8.48
C GLY A 52 -6.17 -1.32 -9.15
N ARG A 53 -5.29 -1.97 -8.41
CA ARG A 53 -4.31 -2.95 -8.91
C ARG A 53 -4.94 -3.99 -9.85
N ASP A 54 -6.10 -4.52 -9.50
CA ASP A 54 -6.79 -5.57 -10.25
C ASP A 54 -7.99 -5.06 -11.06
N SER A 55 -8.25 -3.75 -11.05
CA SER A 55 -9.43 -3.17 -11.69
C SER A 55 -9.16 -2.51 -13.04
N VAL A 56 -7.89 -2.20 -13.36
CA VAL A 56 -7.56 -1.52 -14.62
C VAL A 56 -7.50 -2.52 -15.77
N SER A 57 -8.36 -2.32 -16.77
CA SER A 57 -8.40 -3.16 -17.96
C SER A 57 -7.08 -3.12 -18.75
N LYS A 58 -6.70 -4.27 -19.36
CA LYS A 58 -5.49 -4.34 -20.19
C LYS A 58 -5.54 -3.35 -21.35
N GLN A 59 -6.71 -3.18 -21.97
CA GLN A 59 -6.90 -2.26 -23.09
C GLN A 59 -6.61 -0.80 -22.68
N LEU A 60 -7.13 -0.36 -21.54
CA LEU A 60 -6.90 1.01 -21.05
C LEU A 60 -5.43 1.24 -20.71
N ARG A 61 -4.80 0.26 -20.06
CA ARG A 61 -3.36 0.29 -19.72
C ARG A 61 -2.47 0.44 -20.95
N THR A 62 -2.80 -0.25 -22.04
CA THR A 62 -1.99 -0.26 -23.28
C THR A 62 -2.05 1.08 -24.02
N VAL A 63 -3.11 1.86 -23.87
CA VAL A 63 -3.32 3.10 -24.64
C VAL A 63 -2.98 4.37 -23.86
N ALA A 64 -2.96 4.32 -22.54
CA ALA A 64 -2.61 5.45 -21.69
C ALA A 64 -1.15 5.87 -21.90
N SER A 65 -0.85 7.16 -21.72
CA SER A 65 0.54 7.65 -21.71
C SER A 65 1.30 7.10 -20.50
N GLU A 66 0.64 7.06 -19.36
CA GLU A 66 1.13 6.47 -18.10
C GLU A 66 -0.03 5.82 -17.37
N CYS A 67 0.26 4.77 -16.60
CA CYS A 67 -0.75 4.09 -15.80
C CYS A 67 -0.16 3.71 -14.43
N TYR A 68 -0.80 4.16 -13.38
CA TYR A 68 -0.42 3.92 -11.99
C TYR A 68 -1.46 3.07 -11.26
N MET A 69 -0.99 2.03 -10.59
CA MET A 69 -1.83 1.15 -9.77
C MET A 69 -1.79 1.59 -8.31
N LEU A 70 -2.97 1.63 -7.68
CA LEU A 70 -3.12 1.98 -6.28
C LEU A 70 -3.69 0.80 -5.48
N PRO A 71 -3.26 0.55 -4.26
CA PRO A 71 -2.05 1.15 -3.67
C PRO A 71 -0.78 0.71 -4.41
N THR A 72 0.26 1.52 -4.35
CA THR A 72 1.59 1.15 -4.84
C THR A 72 2.18 0.02 -3.99
N ASP A 73 3.22 -0.68 -4.49
CA ASP A 73 3.90 -1.70 -3.69
C ASP A 73 4.47 -1.14 -2.40
N ALA A 74 5.02 0.09 -2.44
CA ALA A 74 5.54 0.78 -1.27
C ALA A 74 4.44 1.12 -0.25
N GLU A 75 3.28 1.59 -0.69
CA GLU A 75 2.13 1.86 0.19
C GLU A 75 1.56 0.59 0.80
N THR A 76 1.49 -0.49 0.02
CA THR A 76 1.05 -1.80 0.51
C THR A 76 1.98 -2.32 1.59
N LEU A 77 3.31 -2.27 1.34
CA LEU A 77 4.33 -2.68 2.30
C LEU A 77 4.28 -1.83 3.56
N ARG A 78 4.12 -0.50 3.42
CA ARG A 78 3.94 0.41 4.54
C ARG A 78 2.72 0.03 5.38
N GLY A 79 1.60 -0.33 4.75
CA GLY A 79 0.42 -0.82 5.45
C GLY A 79 0.70 -2.06 6.31
N TYR A 80 1.50 -3.01 5.81
CA TYR A 80 1.92 -4.17 6.60
C TYR A 80 2.81 -3.77 7.79
N TYR A 81 3.71 -2.81 7.61
CA TYR A 81 4.51 -2.29 8.72
C TYR A 81 3.64 -1.66 9.81
N GLU A 82 2.65 -0.86 9.42
CA GLU A 82 1.73 -0.22 10.37
C GLU A 82 0.91 -1.26 11.15
N MET A 83 0.45 -2.34 10.51
CA MET A 83 -0.21 -3.46 11.18
C MET A 83 0.71 -4.15 12.20
N ILE A 84 1.96 -4.40 11.82
CA ILE A 84 2.99 -5.02 12.70
C ILE A 84 3.29 -4.11 13.89
N VAL A 85 3.54 -2.82 13.66
CA VAL A 85 3.84 -1.83 14.70
C VAL A 85 2.70 -1.72 15.69
N SER A 86 1.46 -1.65 15.20
CA SER A 86 0.25 -1.63 16.04
C SER A 86 0.14 -2.86 16.93
N ASN A 87 0.42 -4.05 16.40
CA ASN A 87 0.46 -5.28 17.18
C ASN A 87 1.56 -5.27 18.24
N LEU A 88 2.79 -4.85 17.87
CA LEU A 88 3.91 -4.77 18.82
C LEU A 88 3.65 -3.74 19.92
N ALA A 89 3.01 -2.61 19.61
CA ALA A 89 2.59 -1.63 20.61
C ALA A 89 1.59 -2.25 21.60
N TYR A 90 0.55 -2.89 21.10
CA TYR A 90 -0.44 -3.58 21.95
C TYR A 90 0.22 -4.63 22.84
N VAL A 91 1.11 -5.46 22.29
CA VAL A 91 1.78 -6.53 23.04
C VAL A 91 2.76 -5.98 24.07
N SER A 92 3.39 -4.83 23.81
CA SER A 92 4.34 -4.22 24.76
C SER A 92 3.69 -3.81 26.09
N GLU A 93 2.38 -3.57 26.08
CA GLU A 93 1.58 -3.24 27.27
C GLU A 93 1.10 -4.51 28.04
N LYS A 94 1.31 -5.69 27.48
CA LYS A 94 0.80 -6.97 28.02
C LYS A 94 1.94 -7.83 28.56
N SER A 95 1.93 -8.10 29.84
CA SER A 95 2.95 -8.95 30.50
C SER A 95 2.83 -10.45 30.19
N ASN A 96 1.66 -10.89 29.71
CA ASN A 96 1.34 -12.31 29.48
C ASN A 96 1.47 -12.77 28.03
N ILE A 97 1.87 -11.88 27.11
CA ILE A 97 2.05 -12.21 25.70
C ILE A 97 3.54 -12.21 25.35
N ILE A 98 3.98 -13.29 24.71
CA ILE A 98 5.35 -13.43 24.24
C ILE A 98 5.39 -13.20 22.74
N PRO A 99 5.91 -12.05 22.25
CA PRO A 99 5.97 -11.74 20.83
C PRO A 99 7.10 -12.49 20.15
N THR A 100 6.92 -13.77 19.86
CA THR A 100 7.84 -14.51 19.00
C THR A 100 7.64 -14.10 17.55
N PHE A 101 8.64 -14.34 16.68
CA PHE A 101 8.53 -13.99 15.25
C PHE A 101 7.27 -14.61 14.62
N ASN A 102 7.13 -15.94 14.66
CA ASN A 102 5.97 -16.61 14.07
C ASN A 102 4.66 -16.25 14.79
N GLY A 103 4.69 -16.07 16.12
CA GLY A 103 3.52 -15.64 16.87
C GLY A 103 3.03 -14.26 16.46
N THR A 104 3.95 -13.32 16.18
CA THR A 104 3.62 -11.99 15.66
C THR A 104 3.05 -12.10 14.25
N VAL A 105 3.67 -12.89 13.35
CA VAL A 105 3.16 -13.12 11.99
C VAL A 105 1.72 -13.61 12.03
N SER A 106 1.46 -14.71 12.75
CA SER A 106 0.12 -15.31 12.82
C SER A 106 -0.92 -14.40 13.48
N ALA A 107 -0.51 -13.64 14.51
CA ALA A 107 -1.42 -12.71 15.18
C ALA A 107 -1.83 -11.55 14.27
N VAL A 108 -0.85 -10.91 13.59
CA VAL A 108 -1.10 -9.79 12.68
C VAL A 108 -1.90 -10.25 11.47
N ALA A 109 -1.52 -11.36 10.85
CA ALA A 109 -2.19 -11.91 9.67
C ALA A 109 -3.66 -12.22 9.94
N ARG A 110 -3.94 -12.91 11.07
CA ARG A 110 -5.30 -13.25 11.47
C ARG A 110 -6.15 -12.03 11.80
N HIS A 111 -5.57 -11.05 12.51
CA HIS A 111 -6.33 -9.86 12.93
C HIS A 111 -6.72 -8.97 11.76
N ASN A 112 -5.89 -8.92 10.72
CA ASN A 112 -6.08 -8.05 9.57
C ASN A 112 -6.57 -8.79 8.31
N GLU A 113 -6.84 -10.09 8.41
CA GLU A 113 -7.29 -10.95 7.29
C GLU A 113 -6.32 -10.91 6.09
N VAL A 114 -5.01 -10.90 6.37
CA VAL A 114 -3.94 -10.85 5.37
C VAL A 114 -3.18 -12.18 5.36
N PRO A 115 -2.72 -12.69 4.19
CA PRO A 115 -1.89 -13.89 4.12
C PRO A 115 -0.62 -13.81 4.99
N GLU A 116 -0.33 -14.89 5.72
CA GLU A 116 0.84 -14.93 6.63
C GLU A 116 2.16 -14.69 5.91
N GLU A 117 2.28 -15.10 4.65
CA GLU A 117 3.49 -14.95 3.84
C GLU A 117 3.84 -13.48 3.62
N LEU A 118 2.84 -12.60 3.46
CA LEU A 118 3.04 -11.17 3.27
C LEU A 118 3.49 -10.50 4.56
N ILE A 119 2.89 -10.86 5.69
CA ILE A 119 3.32 -10.36 7.00
C ILE A 119 4.69 -10.91 7.38
N HIS A 120 4.98 -12.17 7.07
CA HIS A 120 6.29 -12.77 7.29
C HIS A 120 7.39 -12.01 6.53
N ALA A 121 7.17 -11.73 5.24
CA ALA A 121 8.11 -10.98 4.41
C ALA A 121 8.31 -9.55 4.95
N ALA A 122 7.23 -8.86 5.32
CA ALA A 122 7.29 -7.53 5.88
C ALA A 122 8.02 -7.49 7.23
N LEU A 123 7.77 -8.46 8.11
CA LEU A 123 8.42 -8.56 9.41
C LEU A 123 9.93 -8.84 9.27
N GLN A 124 10.32 -9.70 8.30
CA GLN A 124 11.73 -9.96 7.99
C GLN A 124 12.41 -8.70 7.46
N GLU A 125 11.78 -7.97 6.56
CA GLU A 125 12.33 -6.73 6.02
C GLU A 125 12.46 -5.64 7.10
N MET A 126 11.55 -5.56 8.07
CA MET A 126 11.67 -4.67 9.21
C MET A 126 12.88 -5.02 10.10
N LEU A 127 13.19 -6.32 10.26
CA LEU A 127 14.42 -6.78 10.96
C LEU A 127 15.68 -6.34 10.21
N ASP A 128 15.71 -6.55 8.88
CA ASP A 128 16.85 -6.22 8.04
C ASP A 128 17.12 -4.70 8.00
N LYS A 129 16.07 -3.90 8.11
CA LYS A 129 16.13 -2.44 8.19
C LYS A 129 16.40 -1.90 9.61
N GLY A 130 16.45 -2.75 10.61
CA GLY A 130 16.65 -2.33 12.01
C GLY A 130 15.46 -1.60 12.64
N LEU A 131 14.26 -1.67 12.02
CA LEU A 131 13.01 -1.11 12.55
C LEU A 131 12.48 -1.91 13.76
N ILE A 132 12.83 -3.18 13.79
CA ILE A 132 12.59 -4.10 14.90
C ILE A 132 13.86 -4.91 15.15
N TYR A 133 13.96 -5.56 16.29
CA TYR A 133 15.08 -6.43 16.61
C TYR A 133 14.60 -7.65 17.39
N GLN A 134 15.44 -8.67 17.46
CA GLN A 134 15.18 -9.86 18.25
C GLN A 134 16.10 -9.90 19.46
N ARG A 135 15.56 -10.26 20.61
CA ARG A 135 16.31 -10.46 21.86
C ARG A 135 15.89 -11.75 22.54
N LEU A 136 16.81 -12.34 23.29
CA LEU A 136 16.49 -13.44 24.19
C LEU A 136 15.83 -12.90 25.45
N GLN A 137 14.72 -13.48 25.84
CA GLN A 137 14.02 -13.17 27.07
C GLN A 137 13.86 -14.45 27.89
N ARG A 138 14.25 -14.37 29.17
CA ARG A 138 14.12 -15.48 30.12
C ARG A 138 12.75 -15.44 30.77
N PHE A 139 12.11 -16.60 30.81
CA PHE A 139 10.84 -16.83 31.49
C PHE A 139 11.02 -17.80 32.66
N ALA A 140 9.94 -18.01 33.44
CA ALA A 140 9.96 -18.98 34.53
C ALA A 140 10.46 -20.36 34.06
N PHE A 141 11.11 -21.10 34.95
CA PHE A 141 11.74 -22.40 34.65
C PHE A 141 12.92 -22.35 33.68
N ASN A 142 13.71 -21.24 33.67
CA ASN A 142 14.92 -21.09 32.87
C ASN A 142 14.72 -21.27 31.35
N LYS A 143 13.48 -21.08 30.85
CA LYS A 143 13.19 -21.15 29.44
C LYS A 143 13.52 -19.80 28.78
N GLU A 144 14.47 -19.82 27.86
CA GLU A 144 14.80 -18.67 27.02
C GLU A 144 14.00 -18.72 25.71
N VAL A 145 13.39 -17.60 25.36
CA VAL A 145 12.63 -17.47 24.12
C VAL A 145 13.13 -16.23 23.36
N LYS A 146 13.30 -16.38 22.07
CA LYS A 146 13.66 -15.28 21.17
C LYS A 146 12.40 -14.49 20.85
N VAL A 147 12.35 -13.24 21.31
CA VAL A 147 11.21 -12.33 21.15
C VAL A 147 11.55 -11.20 20.20
N VAL A 148 10.53 -10.70 19.50
CA VAL A 148 10.60 -9.52 18.64
C VAL A 148 10.33 -8.28 19.51
N ALA A 149 11.09 -7.23 19.31
CA ALA A 149 10.90 -5.94 19.96
C ALA A 149 11.02 -4.80 18.95
N ALA A 150 10.20 -3.76 19.13
CA ALA A 150 10.19 -2.60 18.28
C ALA A 150 11.34 -1.64 18.62
N ASN A 151 11.97 -1.08 17.60
CA ASN A 151 12.88 0.05 17.72
C ASN A 151 12.05 1.34 17.56
N TRP A 152 11.44 1.78 18.66
CA TRP A 152 10.49 2.90 18.65
C TRP A 152 11.10 4.19 18.12
N GLU A 153 12.38 4.45 18.39
CA GLU A 153 13.07 5.64 17.89
C GLU A 153 13.20 5.60 16.36
N GLU A 154 13.59 4.45 15.81
CA GLU A 154 13.74 4.31 14.37
C GLU A 154 12.39 4.30 13.66
N LEU A 155 11.37 3.65 14.24
CA LEU A 155 10.00 3.69 13.74
C LEU A 155 9.43 5.12 13.74
N ALA A 156 9.73 5.92 14.74
CA ALA A 156 9.32 7.32 14.79
C ALA A 156 10.00 8.16 13.68
N LYS A 157 11.30 7.97 13.42
CA LYS A 157 12.01 8.63 12.32
C LYS A 157 11.41 8.31 10.96
N GLN A 158 10.92 7.07 10.78
CA GLN A 158 10.25 6.62 9.55
C GLN A 158 8.77 7.04 9.47
N GLY A 159 8.26 7.73 10.50
CA GLY A 159 6.84 8.13 10.57
C GLY A 159 5.88 6.94 10.70
N LEU A 160 6.34 5.82 11.25
CA LEU A 160 5.55 4.62 11.54
C LEU A 160 5.05 4.58 12.98
N TRP A 161 5.55 5.48 13.83
CA TRP A 161 5.18 5.61 15.24
C TRP A 161 5.24 7.07 15.67
N SER A 162 4.37 7.45 16.62
CA SER A 162 4.43 8.75 17.32
C SER A 162 4.41 8.51 18.82
N PHE A 163 5.33 9.17 19.54
CA PHE A 163 5.26 9.24 21.00
C PHE A 163 4.17 10.24 21.37
N ASN A 164 3.10 9.78 21.98
CA ASN A 164 2.08 10.63 22.62
C ASN A 164 2.50 10.99 24.03
#